data_46e48cda3a7e30544bc5d20e5b6cd75b
#
_entry.id   46e48cda3a7e30544bc5d20e5b6cd75b
#
_cell.length_a   1.000
_cell.length_b   1.000
_cell.length_c   1.000
_cell.angle_alpha   90.00
_cell.angle_beta   90.00
_cell.angle_gamma   90.00
#
_symmetry.space_group_name_H-M   'P 1'
#
loop_
_entity.id
_entity.type
_entity.pdbx_description
1 polymer ?
#
loop_
_entity_poly.entity_id
_entity_poly.type
_entity_poly.pdbx_seq_one_letter_code
_entity_poly.pdbx_strand_id
1 'polypeptide(L)'
;MRILIALLISTSCALGLAQESAGQRAQEVDQPQRRAPIEKAELIKRFDKDGDGELSAEEATAARRALAAQPANQPQNRDYRTAISIRDPKDFKVAGGKEIFSGPQAGEILPKLNVTAVGGDNDGKAIDALGNNSGLQVLILSDQYGSSVRGLIGLTRFIGTINDKSNIKLNAIVVYLGDDTNQLAENAKKYGKYVQGNPTIGLSRDGREGPGSYGLDRNVSMTIIVAEDGKVKYNFPFPQGMLTPDPHVLGAISEIIQAKPEKMREWLAASYPNRSRDNANARPNGVDVRALIAPVLNKEANDEQIDNAAKRIDVVLEKNKVAAAQLGSIAKRIIDSGNLSNYGTERSQYHLFKWAKLYGVTKPATETEAQQK
;
A
#
# COMPACT_ATOMS: atom_id res chain seq x y z
N MET A 1 49.10 8.91 56.31
CA MET A 1 50.54 9.19 56.25
C MET A 1 50.95 9.23 54.78
N ARG A 2 51.38 10.41 54.34
CA ARG A 2 52.18 10.75 53.15
C ARG A 2 51.52 10.55 51.80
N ILE A 3 51.09 11.61 51.09
CA ILE A 3 51.82 12.74 50.43
C ILE A 3 51.99 12.39 48.93
N LEU A 4 51.23 13.13 48.09
CA LEU A 4 51.61 14.08 47.00
C LEU A 4 52.56 13.51 45.93
N ILE A 5 52.24 13.77 44.67
CA ILE A 5 52.68 14.97 43.91
C ILE A 5 52.03 14.95 42.52
N ALA A 6 51.58 16.16 42.15
CA ALA A 6 51.10 16.55 40.79
C ALA A 6 52.27 16.72 39.82
N LEU A 7 52.01 16.57 38.53
CA LEU A 7 52.73 17.34 37.51
C LEU A 7 51.80 17.68 36.34
N LEU A 8 51.56 18.97 36.20
CA LEU A 8 51.05 19.65 35.02
C LEU A 8 52.12 19.69 33.94
N ILE A 9 51.76 19.38 32.73
CA ILE A 9 52.42 19.99 31.57
C ILE A 9 51.34 20.39 30.57
N SER A 10 51.20 21.70 30.42
CA SER A 10 50.48 22.41 29.40
C SER A 10 51.31 22.45 28.11
N THR A 11 50.69 22.18 26.99
CA THR A 11 51.10 22.77 25.70
C THR A 11 49.89 23.03 24.84
N SER A 12 49.64 24.29 24.64
CA SER A 12 48.74 24.86 23.62
C SER A 12 49.28 24.58 22.23
N CYS A 13 48.46 24.26 21.27
CA CYS A 13 48.49 24.96 19.97
C CYS A 13 47.33 24.60 19.07
N ALA A 14 46.72 25.63 18.60
CA ALA A 14 46.15 25.86 17.27
C ALA A 14 44.78 25.25 16.89
N LEU A 15 43.87 26.19 16.79
CA LEU A 15 42.65 26.24 15.97
C LEU A 15 42.75 25.48 14.63
N GLY A 16 41.74 24.65 14.41
CA GLY A 16 41.35 24.19 13.11
C GLY A 16 39.84 23.98 13.12
N LEU A 17 39.09 25.04 12.82
CA LEU A 17 37.67 25.01 12.56
C LEU A 17 37.46 24.19 11.29
N ALA A 18 37.07 22.95 11.42
CA ALA A 18 36.42 22.19 10.36
C ALA A 18 34.98 21.99 10.79
N GLN A 19 34.14 22.85 10.26
CA GLN A 19 32.68 22.78 10.31
C GLN A 19 32.25 21.70 9.31
N GLU A 20 32.21 20.45 9.74
CA GLU A 20 31.61 19.41 8.96
C GLU A 20 30.08 19.53 9.09
N SER A 21 29.52 20.07 8.03
CA SER A 21 28.09 20.06 7.73
C SER A 21 27.56 18.64 7.84
N ALA A 22 26.64 18.43 8.77
CA ALA A 22 25.78 17.26 8.82
C ALA A 22 24.97 17.18 7.53
N GLY A 23 25.49 16.43 6.55
CA GLY A 23 24.78 16.07 5.35
C GLY A 23 23.58 15.22 5.71
N GLN A 24 22.41 15.81 5.59
CA GLN A 24 21.15 15.10 5.51
C GLN A 24 21.25 14.07 4.38
N ARG A 25 21.41 12.82 4.72
CA ARG A 25 21.07 11.72 3.81
C ARG A 25 19.56 11.71 3.70
N ALA A 26 19.06 12.41 2.68
CA ALA A 26 17.71 12.20 2.20
C ALA A 26 17.57 10.71 1.91
N GLN A 27 16.60 10.07 2.55
CA GLN A 27 16.16 8.73 2.20
C GLN A 27 15.68 8.79 0.75
N GLU A 28 16.37 8.07 -0.10
CA GLU A 28 15.98 7.82 -1.48
C GLU A 28 14.70 6.97 -1.44
N VAL A 29 13.58 7.66 -1.42
CA VAL A 29 12.27 7.07 -1.67
C VAL A 29 12.35 6.56 -3.11
N ASP A 30 12.17 5.28 -3.32
CA ASP A 30 12.06 4.62 -4.62
C ASP A 30 10.98 5.34 -5.46
N GLN A 31 11.39 6.40 -6.13
CA GLN A 31 10.58 7.09 -7.11
C GLN A 31 10.48 6.16 -8.32
N PRO A 32 9.30 6.02 -8.93
CA PRO A 32 9.19 5.27 -10.18
C PRO A 32 10.24 5.83 -11.12
N GLN A 33 11.14 4.96 -11.58
CA GLN A 33 12.28 5.29 -12.43
C GLN A 33 11.81 6.24 -13.54
N ARG A 34 12.04 7.53 -13.34
CA ARG A 34 12.02 8.49 -14.45
C ARG A 34 13.04 7.95 -15.44
N ARG A 35 12.68 7.82 -16.70
CA ARG A 35 13.63 7.51 -17.77
C ARG A 35 14.89 8.30 -17.48
N ALA A 36 16.03 7.60 -17.41
CA ALA A 36 17.32 8.28 -17.36
C ALA A 36 17.30 9.31 -18.48
N PRO A 37 17.65 10.58 -18.22
CA PRO A 37 17.71 11.58 -19.27
C PRO A 37 18.58 11.01 -20.37
N ILE A 38 18.07 10.88 -21.59
CA ILE A 38 18.90 10.48 -22.73
C ILE A 38 19.99 11.55 -22.81
N GLU A 39 21.23 11.14 -22.66
CA GLU A 39 22.33 12.08 -22.65
C GLU A 39 22.31 12.91 -23.95
N LYS A 40 22.54 14.22 -23.84
CA LYS A 40 22.54 15.15 -24.99
C LYS A 40 23.41 14.62 -26.12
N ALA A 41 24.55 13.99 -25.81
CA ALA A 41 25.45 13.37 -26.75
C ALA A 41 24.81 12.26 -27.58
N GLU A 42 23.92 11.45 -26.98
CA GLU A 42 23.24 10.38 -27.70
C GLU A 42 22.13 10.91 -28.62
N LEU A 43 21.48 12.01 -28.25
CA LEU A 43 20.51 12.71 -29.11
C LEU A 43 21.22 13.36 -30.31
N ILE A 44 22.34 14.02 -30.11
CA ILE A 44 23.17 14.58 -31.17
C ILE A 44 23.58 13.48 -32.13
N LYS A 45 24.21 12.43 -31.65
CA LYS A 45 24.66 11.27 -32.48
C LYS A 45 23.57 10.67 -33.36
N ARG A 46 22.30 10.76 -32.94
CA ARG A 46 21.15 10.15 -33.64
C ARG A 46 20.39 11.09 -34.56
N PHE A 47 20.37 12.38 -34.27
CA PHE A 47 19.53 13.36 -34.96
C PHE A 47 20.27 14.53 -35.58
N ASP A 48 21.55 14.71 -35.31
CA ASP A 48 22.44 15.63 -35.99
C ASP A 48 22.69 15.11 -37.40
N LYS A 49 22.13 15.77 -38.41
CA LYS A 49 22.21 15.36 -39.81
C LYS A 49 23.33 16.09 -40.57
N ASP A 50 23.69 17.28 -40.14
CA ASP A 50 24.72 18.11 -40.77
C ASP A 50 26.11 17.90 -40.13
N GLY A 51 26.17 17.19 -38.97
CA GLY A 51 27.39 16.82 -38.32
C GLY A 51 28.13 17.94 -37.63
N ASP A 52 27.41 19.06 -37.31
CA ASP A 52 28.00 20.23 -36.66
C ASP A 52 28.21 20.03 -35.14
N GLY A 53 27.68 18.94 -34.57
CA GLY A 53 27.81 18.58 -33.14
C GLY A 53 26.76 19.27 -32.30
N GLU A 54 25.79 19.95 -32.86
CA GLU A 54 24.63 20.57 -32.19
C GLU A 54 23.33 20.13 -32.85
N LEU A 55 22.20 20.29 -32.18
CA LEU A 55 20.89 20.02 -32.77
C LEU A 55 20.27 21.35 -33.18
N SER A 56 20.14 21.60 -34.49
CA SER A 56 19.37 22.70 -35.04
C SER A 56 17.91 22.64 -34.56
N ALA A 57 17.15 23.74 -34.73
CA ALA A 57 15.74 23.78 -34.32
C ALA A 57 14.86 22.71 -35.02
N GLU A 58 15.22 22.38 -36.27
CA GLU A 58 14.52 21.36 -37.07
C GLU A 58 14.86 19.94 -36.57
N GLU A 59 16.13 19.67 -36.29
CA GLU A 59 16.60 18.40 -35.78
C GLU A 59 16.12 18.14 -34.35
N ALA A 60 16.11 19.15 -33.50
CA ALA A 60 15.52 19.08 -32.16
C ALA A 60 14.01 18.80 -32.23
N THR A 61 13.31 19.33 -33.23
CA THR A 61 11.90 19.04 -33.44
C THR A 61 11.68 17.62 -33.95
N ALA A 62 12.55 17.14 -34.86
CA ALA A 62 12.54 15.75 -35.32
C ALA A 62 12.86 14.77 -34.19
N ALA A 63 13.84 15.08 -33.35
CA ALA A 63 14.16 14.30 -32.16
C ALA A 63 12.98 14.22 -31.18
N ARG A 64 12.32 15.35 -30.89
CA ARG A 64 11.13 15.39 -30.04
C ARG A 64 9.97 14.56 -30.63
N ARG A 65 9.73 14.64 -31.95
CA ARG A 65 8.70 13.83 -32.61
C ARG A 65 9.02 12.36 -32.56
N ALA A 66 10.27 11.97 -32.82
CA ALA A 66 10.70 10.56 -32.76
C ALA A 66 10.65 9.99 -31.34
N LEU A 67 10.98 10.79 -30.31
CA LEU A 67 10.86 10.43 -28.90
C LEU A 67 9.39 10.35 -28.46
N ALA A 68 8.52 11.21 -29.01
CA ALA A 68 7.08 11.17 -28.74
C ALA A 68 6.37 10.02 -29.50
N ALA A 69 6.87 9.66 -30.67
CA ALA A 69 6.35 8.56 -31.50
C ALA A 69 6.87 7.17 -31.07
N GLN A 70 7.98 7.11 -30.28
CA GLN A 70 8.27 5.85 -29.59
C GLN A 70 7.07 5.57 -28.69
N PRO A 71 6.42 4.39 -28.85
CA PRO A 71 5.39 3.99 -27.90
C PRO A 71 6.04 4.20 -26.54
N ALA A 72 5.48 5.15 -25.77
CA ALA A 72 5.84 5.27 -24.39
C ALA A 72 5.82 3.81 -23.94
N ASN A 73 6.95 3.30 -23.44
CA ASN A 73 6.89 2.13 -22.59
C ASN A 73 5.87 2.56 -21.55
N GLN A 74 4.60 2.33 -21.89
CA GLN A 74 3.53 2.46 -20.93
C GLN A 74 4.12 1.73 -19.77
N PRO A 75 4.20 2.33 -18.55
CA PRO A 75 4.49 1.53 -17.39
C PRO A 75 3.56 0.36 -17.62
N GLN A 76 4.16 -0.77 -18.01
CA GLN A 76 3.38 -1.98 -18.21
C GLN A 76 2.63 -2.00 -16.91
N ASN A 77 1.33 -1.85 -17.01
CA ASN A 77 0.44 -1.98 -15.90
C ASN A 77 0.81 -3.37 -15.41
N ARG A 78 1.90 -3.43 -14.59
CA ARG A 78 2.41 -4.68 -14.05
C ARG A 78 1.24 -5.14 -13.27
N ASP A 79 0.50 -6.04 -13.89
CA ASP A 79 -0.62 -6.66 -13.23
C ASP A 79 0.03 -7.19 -11.96
N TYR A 80 -0.18 -6.51 -10.83
CA TYR A 80 0.37 -6.91 -9.53
C TYR A 80 0.14 -8.40 -9.27
N ARG A 81 -0.80 -8.99 -9.99
CA ARG A 81 -1.16 -10.40 -10.00
C ARG A 81 -0.12 -11.29 -10.67
N THR A 82 0.52 -10.82 -11.75
CA THR A 82 1.59 -11.56 -12.44
C THR A 82 2.95 -11.31 -11.83
N ALA A 83 3.11 -10.21 -11.07
CA ALA A 83 4.36 -9.86 -10.41
C ALA A 83 4.55 -10.56 -9.06
N ILE A 84 3.51 -11.09 -8.43
CA ILE A 84 3.65 -11.81 -7.16
C ILE A 84 4.27 -13.18 -7.45
N SER A 85 5.55 -13.29 -7.15
CA SER A 85 6.29 -14.55 -7.19
C SER A 85 6.07 -15.30 -5.88
N ILE A 86 6.04 -16.62 -5.95
CA ILE A 86 6.08 -17.49 -4.78
C ILE A 86 7.54 -17.89 -4.61
N ARG A 87 8.10 -17.68 -3.42
CA ARG A 87 9.50 -17.94 -3.10
C ARG A 87 9.63 -18.96 -1.99
N ASP A 88 10.78 -19.63 -1.94
CA ASP A 88 11.09 -20.51 -0.82
C ASP A 88 11.06 -19.72 0.49
N PRO A 89 10.27 -20.12 1.48
CA PRO A 89 10.18 -19.43 2.76
C PRO A 89 11.51 -19.41 3.54
N LYS A 90 12.41 -20.34 3.29
CA LYS A 90 13.73 -20.42 3.92
C LYS A 90 14.68 -19.31 3.46
N ASP A 91 14.42 -18.74 2.29
CA ASP A 91 15.21 -17.62 1.74
C ASP A 91 14.79 -16.26 2.28
N PHE A 92 13.80 -16.20 3.18
CA PHE A 92 13.34 -14.95 3.76
C PHE A 92 14.46 -14.25 4.53
N LYS A 93 14.63 -12.97 4.25
CA LYS A 93 15.55 -12.09 4.99
C LYS A 93 14.85 -10.78 5.29
N VAL A 94 14.99 -10.34 6.54
CA VAL A 94 14.49 -9.03 6.94
C VAL A 94 15.24 -7.93 6.17
N ALA A 95 14.52 -6.90 5.75
CA ALA A 95 15.12 -5.75 5.08
C ALA A 95 16.23 -5.14 5.96
N GLY A 96 17.41 -4.90 5.37
CA GLY A 96 18.58 -4.40 6.10
C GLY A 96 19.51 -5.47 6.64
N GLY A 97 19.22 -6.78 6.44
CA GLY A 97 20.11 -7.91 6.72
C GLY A 97 20.37 -8.20 8.20
N LYS A 98 19.64 -7.53 9.12
CA LYS A 98 19.69 -7.84 10.56
C LYS A 98 18.75 -8.99 10.87
N GLU A 99 19.22 -9.94 11.65
CA GLU A 99 18.36 -10.96 12.22
C GLU A 99 17.47 -10.33 13.30
N ILE A 100 16.15 -10.52 13.17
CA ILE A 100 15.15 -9.98 14.10
C ILE A 100 14.30 -11.14 14.58
N PHE A 101 14.19 -11.27 15.90
CA PHE A 101 13.34 -12.26 16.56
C PHE A 101 12.08 -11.57 17.08
N SER A 102 10.93 -11.97 16.58
CA SER A 102 9.63 -11.46 17.02
C SER A 102 8.62 -12.60 17.01
N GLY A 103 8.22 -13.02 18.17
CA GLY A 103 7.29 -14.14 18.35
C GLY A 103 7.96 -15.53 18.33
N PRO A 104 7.17 -16.60 18.52
CA PRO A 104 7.65 -17.97 18.50
C PRO A 104 8.35 -18.34 17.19
N GLN A 105 9.48 -19.03 17.29
CA GLN A 105 10.34 -19.36 16.18
C GLN A 105 10.02 -20.74 15.57
N ALA A 106 10.53 -21.01 14.38
CA ALA A 106 10.33 -22.30 13.70
C ALA A 106 10.74 -23.48 14.57
N GLY A 107 9.86 -24.45 14.72
CA GLY A 107 10.02 -25.63 15.57
C GLY A 107 9.42 -25.50 16.97
N GLU A 108 9.12 -24.29 17.43
CA GLU A 108 8.50 -24.05 18.73
C GLU A 108 6.98 -24.36 18.70
N ILE A 109 6.42 -24.60 19.86
CA ILE A 109 4.98 -24.78 20.05
C ILE A 109 4.34 -23.41 20.30
N LEU A 110 3.24 -23.12 19.62
CA LEU A 110 2.47 -21.91 19.85
C LEU A 110 1.90 -21.89 21.27
N PRO A 111 2.22 -20.87 22.08
CA PRO A 111 1.57 -20.65 23.36
C PRO A 111 0.09 -20.27 23.16
N LYS A 112 -0.73 -20.39 24.21
CA LYS A 112 -2.10 -19.86 24.18
C LYS A 112 -2.12 -18.41 23.75
N LEU A 113 -3.06 -18.07 22.87
CA LEU A 113 -3.19 -16.74 22.30
C LEU A 113 -4.40 -16.01 22.92
N ASN A 114 -4.22 -15.54 24.14
CA ASN A 114 -5.28 -14.85 24.87
C ASN A 114 -5.47 -13.42 24.36
N VAL A 115 -6.64 -13.14 23.80
CA VAL A 115 -7.00 -11.85 23.19
C VAL A 115 -8.40 -11.43 23.60
N THR A 116 -8.74 -10.16 23.42
CA THR A 116 -10.13 -9.71 23.42
C THR A 116 -10.69 -9.85 22.01
N ALA A 117 -11.69 -10.67 21.82
CA ALA A 117 -12.30 -10.92 20.50
C ALA A 117 -12.94 -9.66 19.92
N VAL A 118 -12.91 -9.53 18.60
CA VAL A 118 -13.58 -8.46 17.86
C VAL A 118 -14.54 -9.07 16.85
N GLY A 119 -15.81 -8.73 17.02
CA GLY A 119 -16.90 -9.22 16.16
C GLY A 119 -17.36 -10.64 16.49
N GLY A 120 -18.43 -11.05 15.82
CA GLY A 120 -19.10 -12.33 16.06
C GLY A 120 -19.71 -12.47 17.45
N ASP A 121 -20.02 -13.71 17.84
CA ASP A 121 -20.69 -14.04 19.12
C ASP A 121 -19.81 -13.81 20.37
N ASN A 122 -18.52 -13.64 20.16
CA ASN A 122 -17.55 -13.40 21.21
C ASN A 122 -17.04 -11.97 21.29
N ASP A 123 -17.67 -11.02 20.60
CA ASP A 123 -17.23 -9.62 20.63
C ASP A 123 -17.05 -9.09 22.05
N GLY A 124 -15.89 -8.51 22.33
CA GLY A 124 -15.49 -7.98 23.63
C GLY A 124 -15.11 -9.03 24.68
N LYS A 125 -15.27 -10.32 24.43
CA LYS A 125 -14.90 -11.39 25.39
C LYS A 125 -13.42 -11.77 25.28
N ALA A 126 -12.85 -12.22 26.39
CA ALA A 126 -11.54 -12.86 26.38
C ALA A 126 -11.66 -14.27 25.82
N ILE A 127 -10.84 -14.57 24.81
CA ILE A 127 -10.77 -15.89 24.17
C ILE A 127 -9.33 -16.33 23.98
N ASP A 128 -9.11 -17.63 23.86
CA ASP A 128 -7.91 -18.17 23.21
C ASP A 128 -8.17 -18.21 21.70
N ALA A 129 -7.49 -17.36 20.95
CA ALA A 129 -7.71 -17.24 19.51
C ALA A 129 -7.23 -18.46 18.70
N LEU A 130 -6.38 -19.31 19.26
CA LEU A 130 -5.96 -20.57 18.65
C LEU A 130 -7.03 -21.67 18.78
N GLY A 131 -7.95 -21.54 19.74
CA GLY A 131 -8.93 -22.57 20.02
C GLY A 131 -8.26 -23.88 20.48
N ASN A 132 -8.49 -24.95 19.75
CA ASN A 132 -7.88 -26.25 20.02
C ASN A 132 -6.43 -26.39 19.50
N ASN A 133 -5.88 -25.33 18.94
CA ASN A 133 -4.51 -25.24 18.38
C ASN A 133 -4.16 -26.39 17.40
N SER A 134 -5.13 -26.77 16.56
CA SER A 134 -4.98 -27.84 15.57
C SER A 134 -5.18 -27.34 14.14
N GLY A 135 -4.66 -28.11 13.18
CA GLY A 135 -4.78 -27.84 11.76
C GLY A 135 -3.82 -26.75 11.28
N LEU A 136 -4.10 -26.24 10.08
CA LEU A 136 -3.26 -25.23 9.41
C LEU A 136 -3.65 -23.82 9.85
N GLN A 137 -2.68 -23.05 10.31
CA GLN A 137 -2.90 -21.74 10.90
C GLN A 137 -1.95 -20.69 10.32
N VAL A 138 -2.48 -19.48 10.09
CA VAL A 138 -1.69 -18.29 9.78
C VAL A 138 -2.05 -17.20 10.78
N LEU A 139 -1.11 -16.89 11.68
CA LEU A 139 -1.24 -15.83 12.65
C LEU A 139 -0.66 -14.55 12.07
N ILE A 140 -1.40 -13.45 12.16
CA ILE A 140 -1.00 -12.12 11.73
C ILE A 140 -1.06 -11.21 12.94
N LEU A 141 0.08 -10.99 13.58
CA LEU A 141 0.24 -10.12 14.74
C LEU A 141 0.71 -8.76 14.22
N SER A 142 -0.13 -7.74 14.28
CA SER A 142 0.08 -6.52 13.51
C SER A 142 -0.35 -5.26 14.25
N ASP A 143 0.44 -4.18 14.13
CA ASP A 143 -0.06 -2.86 14.41
C ASP A 143 -1.19 -2.47 13.41
N GLN A 144 -1.84 -1.33 13.66
CA GLN A 144 -2.97 -0.86 12.84
C GLN A 144 -2.59 0.31 11.92
N TYR A 145 -1.31 0.45 11.57
CA TYR A 145 -0.81 1.61 10.85
C TYR A 145 -0.27 1.26 9.47
N GLY A 146 -0.42 2.21 8.56
CA GLY A 146 0.28 2.27 7.27
C GLY A 146 0.18 1.01 6.40
N SER A 147 1.33 0.44 6.10
CA SER A 147 1.49 -0.73 5.24
C SER A 147 0.94 -2.01 5.86
N SER A 148 1.03 -2.15 7.18
CA SER A 148 0.57 -3.34 7.90
C SER A 148 -0.91 -3.64 7.65
N VAL A 149 -1.78 -2.63 7.71
CA VAL A 149 -3.22 -2.80 7.42
C VAL A 149 -3.46 -3.29 5.99
N ARG A 150 -2.71 -2.77 5.02
CA ARG A 150 -2.88 -3.19 3.61
C ARG A 150 -2.46 -4.63 3.39
N GLY A 151 -1.32 -5.02 3.93
CA GLY A 151 -0.80 -6.37 3.85
C GLY A 151 -1.72 -7.38 4.51
N LEU A 152 -2.21 -7.05 5.70
CA LEU A 152 -3.18 -7.85 6.44
C LEU A 152 -4.45 -8.09 5.61
N ILE A 153 -5.06 -7.03 5.06
CA ILE A 153 -6.26 -7.14 4.22
C ILE A 153 -5.99 -7.99 2.98
N GLY A 154 -4.82 -7.84 2.35
CA GLY A 154 -4.43 -8.62 1.19
C GLY A 154 -4.26 -10.10 1.52
N LEU A 155 -3.60 -10.41 2.63
CA LEU A 155 -3.31 -11.79 3.04
C LEU A 155 -4.58 -12.51 3.51
N THR A 156 -5.41 -11.89 4.33
CA THR A 156 -6.69 -12.49 4.79
C THR A 156 -7.64 -12.76 3.64
N ARG A 157 -7.73 -11.85 2.66
CA ARG A 157 -8.48 -12.06 1.43
C ARG A 157 -7.98 -13.27 0.64
N PHE A 158 -6.66 -13.41 0.53
CA PHE A 158 -6.05 -14.55 -0.15
C PHE A 158 -6.36 -15.87 0.55
N ILE A 159 -6.22 -15.93 1.88
CA ILE A 159 -6.57 -17.09 2.70
C ILE A 159 -8.06 -17.45 2.52
N GLY A 160 -8.95 -16.44 2.56
CA GLY A 160 -10.37 -16.64 2.28
C GLY A 160 -10.61 -17.27 0.91
N THR A 161 -9.89 -16.81 -0.12
CA THR A 161 -10.00 -17.39 -1.46
C THR A 161 -9.52 -18.85 -1.51
N ILE A 162 -8.49 -19.22 -0.76
CA ILE A 162 -8.06 -20.61 -0.64
C ILE A 162 -9.19 -21.44 -0.03
N ASN A 163 -9.74 -20.99 1.10
CA ASN A 163 -10.81 -21.69 1.80
C ASN A 163 -12.08 -21.85 0.96
N ASP A 164 -12.42 -20.84 0.15
CA ASP A 164 -13.61 -20.85 -0.71
C ASP A 164 -13.44 -21.75 -1.96
N LYS A 165 -12.20 -21.83 -2.49
CA LYS A 165 -11.93 -22.50 -3.78
C LYS A 165 -11.26 -23.86 -3.64
N SER A 166 -11.01 -24.32 -2.44
CA SER A 166 -10.40 -25.61 -2.14
C SER A 166 -11.10 -26.29 -0.97
N ASN A 167 -10.80 -27.56 -0.76
CA ASN A 167 -11.24 -28.31 0.42
C ASN A 167 -10.32 -28.10 1.64
N ILE A 168 -9.35 -27.19 1.52
CA ILE A 168 -8.38 -26.91 2.55
C ILE A 168 -8.99 -25.91 3.55
N LYS A 169 -8.82 -26.18 4.83
CA LYS A 169 -9.21 -25.30 5.93
C LYS A 169 -7.95 -24.63 6.49
N LEU A 170 -7.69 -23.39 6.07
CA LEU A 170 -6.58 -22.59 6.57
C LEU A 170 -7.14 -21.50 7.51
N ASN A 171 -6.87 -21.64 8.81
CA ASN A 171 -7.35 -20.70 9.81
C ASN A 171 -6.50 -19.44 9.82
N ALA A 172 -7.09 -18.30 9.51
CA ALA A 172 -6.46 -17.01 9.69
C ALA A 172 -6.80 -16.44 11.06
N ILE A 173 -5.79 -15.98 11.79
CA ILE A 173 -5.92 -15.35 13.10
C ILE A 173 -5.23 -14.02 13.04
N VAL A 174 -5.97 -12.93 13.29
CA VAL A 174 -5.49 -11.56 13.27
C VAL A 174 -5.49 -11.02 14.68
N VAL A 175 -4.33 -10.59 15.18
CA VAL A 175 -4.23 -9.91 16.48
C VAL A 175 -3.70 -8.52 16.25
N TYR A 176 -4.49 -7.53 16.62
CA TYR A 176 -4.06 -6.15 16.60
C TYR A 176 -3.27 -5.81 17.87
N LEU A 177 -2.12 -5.17 17.65
CA LEU A 177 -1.17 -4.77 18.67
C LEU A 177 -1.18 -3.25 18.85
N GLY A 178 -1.13 -2.77 20.10
CA GLY A 178 -1.05 -1.36 20.39
C GLY A 178 -1.24 -1.07 21.88
N ASP A 179 -0.69 0.05 22.32
CA ASP A 179 -0.69 0.43 23.73
C ASP A 179 -2.02 1.10 24.17
N ASP A 180 -2.77 1.67 23.22
CA ASP A 180 -4.10 2.25 23.46
C ASP A 180 -5.20 1.27 23.04
N THR A 181 -5.78 0.58 24.00
CA THR A 181 -6.82 -0.43 23.79
C THR A 181 -8.12 0.14 23.23
N ASN A 182 -8.46 1.41 23.54
CA ASN A 182 -9.66 2.05 23.02
C ASN A 182 -9.49 2.37 21.54
N GLN A 183 -8.37 2.99 21.18
CA GLN A 183 -8.02 3.26 19.78
C GLN A 183 -7.91 1.97 18.97
N LEU A 184 -7.35 0.91 19.53
CA LEU A 184 -7.31 -0.41 18.91
C LEU A 184 -8.70 -0.92 18.58
N ALA A 185 -9.63 -0.86 19.52
CA ALA A 185 -10.98 -1.35 19.33
C ALA A 185 -11.75 -0.55 18.26
N GLU A 186 -11.62 0.77 18.27
CA GLU A 186 -12.22 1.64 17.25
C GLU A 186 -11.67 1.34 15.86
N ASN A 187 -10.35 1.24 15.73
CA ASN A 187 -9.69 0.93 14.48
C ASN A 187 -10.03 -0.49 14.00
N ALA A 188 -10.11 -1.48 14.88
CA ALA A 188 -10.51 -2.84 14.54
C ALA A 188 -11.91 -2.88 13.93
N LYS A 189 -12.87 -2.14 14.52
CA LYS A 189 -14.21 -1.96 13.94
C LYS A 189 -14.17 -1.26 12.59
N LYS A 190 -13.35 -0.20 12.46
CA LYS A 190 -13.20 0.56 11.21
C LYS A 190 -12.61 -0.27 10.08
N TYR A 191 -11.57 -1.04 10.35
CA TYR A 191 -10.85 -1.84 9.35
C TYR A 191 -11.45 -3.24 9.17
N GLY A 192 -12.11 -3.80 10.18
CA GLY A 192 -12.72 -5.13 10.16
C GLY A 192 -13.63 -5.37 8.95
N LYS A 193 -14.36 -4.32 8.51
CA LYS A 193 -15.20 -4.39 7.30
C LYS A 193 -14.43 -4.67 5.99
N TYR A 194 -13.13 -4.47 5.97
CA TYR A 194 -12.27 -4.74 4.81
C TYR A 194 -11.55 -6.09 4.92
N VAL A 195 -11.50 -6.66 6.12
CA VAL A 195 -10.90 -7.97 6.35
C VAL A 195 -11.85 -9.04 5.82
N GLN A 196 -11.36 -9.89 4.96
CA GLN A 196 -12.13 -10.94 4.29
C GLN A 196 -11.60 -12.32 4.69
N GLY A 197 -12.36 -13.39 4.36
CA GLY A 197 -11.94 -14.76 4.67
C GLY A 197 -12.30 -15.22 6.08
N ASN A 198 -13.12 -14.44 6.78
CA ASN A 198 -13.66 -14.76 8.10
C ASN A 198 -12.59 -15.18 9.15
N PRO A 199 -11.49 -14.39 9.31
CA PRO A 199 -10.49 -14.72 10.29
C PRO A 199 -11.00 -14.51 11.71
N THR A 200 -10.42 -15.21 12.68
CA THR A 200 -10.55 -14.84 14.09
C THR A 200 -9.81 -13.53 14.33
N ILE A 201 -10.49 -12.52 14.83
CA ILE A 201 -9.89 -11.19 15.10
C ILE A 201 -9.86 -10.95 16.59
N GLY A 202 -8.70 -10.54 17.10
CA GLY A 202 -8.51 -10.20 18.51
C GLY A 202 -7.66 -8.95 18.71
N LEU A 203 -7.77 -8.39 19.91
CA LEU A 203 -6.93 -7.31 20.40
C LEU A 203 -5.99 -7.83 21.45
N SER A 204 -4.70 -7.50 21.35
CA SER A 204 -3.74 -7.78 22.42
C SER A 204 -4.06 -6.92 23.64
N ARG A 205 -4.02 -7.54 24.82
CA ARG A 205 -4.17 -6.84 26.10
C ARG A 205 -2.83 -6.34 26.66
N ASP A 206 -1.73 -6.85 26.13
CA ASP A 206 -0.38 -6.64 26.60
C ASP A 206 0.41 -5.64 25.74
N GLY A 207 -0.32 -4.72 25.05
CA GLY A 207 0.28 -3.68 24.23
C GLY A 207 0.90 -4.19 22.93
N ARG A 208 1.93 -3.49 22.44
CA ARG A 208 2.62 -3.81 21.18
C ARG A 208 3.53 -5.03 21.27
N GLU A 209 3.95 -5.41 22.46
CA GLU A 209 4.86 -6.54 22.71
C GLU A 209 4.11 -7.85 22.94
N GLY A 210 2.81 -7.76 23.12
CA GLY A 210 2.00 -8.89 23.54
C GLY A 210 1.18 -9.55 22.46
N PRO A 211 0.55 -10.68 22.76
CA PRO A 211 0.42 -11.29 24.10
C PRO A 211 1.77 -11.70 24.69
N GLY A 212 1.96 -11.49 26.01
CA GLY A 212 3.26 -11.62 26.69
C GLY A 212 3.99 -12.94 26.50
N SER A 213 3.23 -14.05 26.31
CA SER A 213 3.79 -15.36 26.00
C SER A 213 4.41 -15.48 24.60
N TYR A 214 4.20 -14.49 23.73
CA TYR A 214 4.69 -14.50 22.36
C TYR A 214 6.06 -13.84 22.20
N GLY A 215 6.48 -12.94 23.10
CA GLY A 215 7.79 -12.30 23.03
C GLY A 215 7.98 -11.48 21.73
N LEU A 216 6.97 -10.68 21.35
CA LEU A 216 7.04 -9.87 20.13
C LEU A 216 8.01 -8.71 20.31
N ASP A 217 8.73 -8.36 19.26
CA ASP A 217 9.57 -7.15 19.22
C ASP A 217 8.70 -5.92 18.93
N ARG A 218 8.72 -4.94 19.85
CA ARG A 218 7.99 -3.68 19.77
C ARG A 218 8.28 -2.87 18.50
N ASN A 219 9.46 -3.06 17.91
CA ASN A 219 9.88 -2.37 16.70
C ASN A 219 9.44 -3.06 15.41
N VAL A 220 8.78 -4.20 15.52
CA VAL A 220 8.23 -4.95 14.39
C VAL A 220 6.76 -4.61 14.23
N SER A 221 6.41 -3.98 13.11
CA SER A 221 5.04 -3.58 12.82
C SER A 221 4.10 -4.76 12.50
N MET A 222 4.66 -5.87 12.00
CA MET A 222 3.88 -7.07 11.69
C MET A 222 4.76 -8.31 11.82
N THR A 223 4.27 -9.32 12.55
CA THR A 223 4.84 -10.67 12.57
C THR A 223 3.82 -11.65 12.01
N ILE A 224 4.23 -12.44 11.02
CA ILE A 224 3.39 -13.49 10.44
C ILE A 224 3.98 -14.84 10.83
N ILE A 225 3.15 -15.69 11.44
CA ILE A 225 3.53 -17.04 11.85
C ILE A 225 2.67 -18.03 11.08
N VAL A 226 3.32 -18.98 10.43
CA VAL A 226 2.67 -20.09 9.74
C VAL A 226 2.89 -21.33 10.57
N ALA A 227 1.81 -22.01 10.99
CA ALA A 227 1.86 -23.15 11.90
C ALA A 227 0.96 -24.28 11.42
N GLU A 228 1.30 -25.48 11.87
CA GLU A 228 0.54 -26.70 11.65
C GLU A 228 0.47 -27.48 12.98
N ASP A 229 -0.75 -27.82 13.40
CA ASP A 229 -1.02 -28.53 14.65
C ASP A 229 -0.32 -27.90 15.86
N GLY A 230 -0.38 -26.57 15.96
CA GLY A 230 0.22 -25.79 17.04
C GLY A 230 1.74 -25.69 16.99
N LYS A 231 2.40 -26.23 15.98
CA LYS A 231 3.85 -26.12 15.81
C LYS A 231 4.20 -25.10 14.73
N VAL A 232 5.03 -24.13 15.08
CA VAL A 232 5.52 -23.12 14.14
C VAL A 232 6.36 -23.76 13.05
N LYS A 233 6.01 -23.52 11.81
CA LYS A 233 6.79 -23.91 10.63
C LYS A 233 7.66 -22.76 10.16
N TYR A 234 7.08 -21.56 10.13
CA TYR A 234 7.75 -20.34 9.66
C TYR A 234 7.34 -19.13 10.47
N ASN A 235 8.28 -18.21 10.67
CA ASN A 235 8.08 -16.92 11.30
C ASN A 235 8.69 -15.83 10.42
N PHE A 236 7.92 -14.78 10.15
CA PHE A 236 8.28 -13.67 9.25
C PHE A 236 8.06 -12.33 9.96
N PRO A 237 9.10 -11.72 10.55
CA PRO A 237 9.01 -10.37 11.10
C PRO A 237 9.16 -9.32 10.01
N PHE A 238 8.22 -8.38 9.94
CA PHE A 238 8.21 -7.24 9.04
C PHE A 238 8.26 -5.94 9.84
N PRO A 239 9.45 -5.34 10.05
CA PRO A 239 9.59 -4.11 10.83
C PRO A 239 8.74 -2.94 10.33
N GLN A 240 8.59 -2.82 9.02
CA GLN A 240 7.79 -1.75 8.39
C GLN A 240 6.41 -2.21 7.92
N GLY A 241 5.98 -3.40 8.35
CA GLY A 241 4.78 -4.04 7.83
C GLY A 241 4.95 -4.55 6.40
N MET A 242 3.83 -4.94 5.79
CA MET A 242 3.77 -5.56 4.47
C MET A 242 2.68 -4.89 3.64
N LEU A 243 3.01 -4.36 2.45
CA LEU A 243 2.02 -3.69 1.58
C LEU A 243 1.16 -4.67 0.78
N THR A 244 1.75 -5.77 0.36
CA THR A 244 1.13 -6.87 -0.41
C THR A 244 1.57 -8.19 0.20
N PRO A 245 0.83 -9.29 0.03
CA PRO A 245 1.28 -10.58 0.50
C PRO A 245 2.71 -10.88 0.04
N ASP A 246 3.60 -11.12 1.01
CA ASP A 246 5.02 -11.35 0.73
C ASP A 246 5.23 -12.70 0.03
N PRO A 247 6.14 -12.78 -0.96
CA PRO A 247 6.41 -14.01 -1.71
C PRO A 247 6.83 -15.21 -0.86
N HIS A 248 7.55 -15.00 0.25
CA HIS A 248 8.01 -16.07 1.14
C HIS A 248 6.87 -16.55 2.05
N VAL A 249 6.01 -15.62 2.52
CA VAL A 249 4.77 -15.98 3.24
C VAL A 249 3.87 -16.83 2.34
N LEU A 250 3.72 -16.45 1.07
CA LEU A 250 2.98 -17.24 0.09
C LEU A 250 3.61 -18.61 -0.15
N GLY A 251 4.94 -18.69 -0.15
CA GLY A 251 5.68 -19.95 -0.23
C GLY A 251 5.44 -20.84 0.97
N ALA A 252 5.48 -20.29 2.18
CA ALA A 252 5.19 -21.03 3.41
C ALA A 252 3.74 -21.57 3.42
N ILE A 253 2.77 -20.75 3.01
CA ILE A 253 1.37 -21.20 2.87
C ILE A 253 1.29 -22.32 1.81
N SER A 254 1.94 -22.13 0.65
CA SER A 254 1.99 -23.15 -0.43
C SER A 254 2.50 -24.50 0.08
N GLU A 255 3.55 -24.47 0.89
CA GLU A 255 4.17 -25.67 1.46
C GLU A 255 3.23 -26.39 2.43
N ILE A 256 2.67 -25.68 3.42
CA ILE A 256 1.81 -26.32 4.44
C ILE A 256 0.49 -26.87 3.86
N ILE A 257 -0.05 -26.22 2.80
CA ILE A 257 -1.26 -26.72 2.12
C ILE A 257 -0.94 -27.65 0.95
N GLN A 258 0.33 -27.94 0.69
CA GLN A 258 0.82 -28.81 -0.39
C GLN A 258 0.28 -28.38 -1.77
N ALA A 259 0.10 -27.08 -2.00
CA ALA A 259 -0.39 -26.56 -3.26
C ALA A 259 0.76 -26.18 -4.19
N LYS A 260 0.63 -26.50 -5.47
CA LYS A 260 1.60 -26.11 -6.48
C LYS A 260 1.60 -24.59 -6.70
N PRO A 261 2.76 -23.98 -7.03
CA PRO A 261 2.86 -22.53 -7.28
C PRO A 261 1.87 -21.99 -8.31
N GLU A 262 1.52 -22.79 -9.34
CA GLU A 262 0.54 -22.41 -10.37
C GLU A 262 -0.85 -22.22 -9.74
N LYS A 263 -1.25 -23.13 -8.86
CA LYS A 263 -2.54 -23.06 -8.17
C LYS A 263 -2.60 -21.88 -7.21
N MET A 264 -1.50 -21.61 -6.51
CA MET A 264 -1.37 -20.41 -5.67
C MET A 264 -1.54 -19.13 -6.46
N ARG A 265 -0.94 -19.03 -7.66
CA ARG A 265 -1.12 -17.88 -8.55
C ARG A 265 -2.55 -17.72 -9.05
N GLU A 266 -3.23 -18.83 -9.37
CA GLU A 266 -4.65 -18.84 -9.73
C GLU A 266 -5.53 -18.28 -8.62
N TRP A 267 -5.36 -18.75 -7.38
CA TRP A 267 -6.10 -18.26 -6.21
C TRP A 267 -5.78 -16.81 -5.90
N LEU A 268 -4.50 -16.43 -6.01
CA LEU A 268 -4.09 -15.04 -5.80
C LEU A 268 -4.73 -14.10 -6.83
N ALA A 269 -4.76 -14.51 -8.10
CA ALA A 269 -5.45 -13.76 -9.14
C ALA A 269 -6.96 -13.65 -8.86
N ALA A 270 -7.58 -14.70 -8.33
CA ALA A 270 -8.98 -14.70 -7.93
C ALA A 270 -9.26 -13.80 -6.70
N SER A 271 -8.28 -13.66 -5.78
CA SER A 271 -8.38 -12.80 -4.60
C SER A 271 -8.50 -11.31 -4.95
N TYR A 272 -8.04 -10.93 -6.13
CA TYR A 272 -8.09 -9.56 -6.62
C TYR A 272 -8.95 -9.50 -7.89
N PRO A 273 -10.29 -9.63 -7.79
CA PRO A 273 -11.14 -9.57 -8.97
C PRO A 273 -10.92 -8.27 -9.73
N ASN A 274 -10.98 -8.37 -11.04
CA ASN A 274 -10.67 -7.29 -11.98
C ASN A 274 -11.55 -6.05 -11.79
N ARG A 275 -11.25 -5.20 -10.81
CA ARG A 275 -11.82 -3.85 -10.77
C ARG A 275 -11.34 -2.97 -11.93
N SER A 276 -10.25 -3.37 -12.62
CA SER A 276 -9.60 -2.52 -13.60
C SER A 276 -10.05 -2.75 -15.04
N ARG A 277 -10.52 -3.94 -15.42
CA ARG A 277 -10.97 -4.17 -16.81
C ARG A 277 -12.45 -3.86 -17.02
N ASP A 278 -13.29 -4.21 -16.07
CA ASP A 278 -14.72 -3.87 -16.18
C ASP A 278 -14.98 -2.38 -15.93
N ASN A 279 -14.20 -1.73 -15.04
CA ASN A 279 -14.24 -0.27 -14.87
C ASN A 279 -13.38 0.51 -15.88
N ALA A 280 -12.38 -0.07 -16.51
CA ALA A 280 -11.68 0.59 -17.62
C ALA A 280 -12.49 0.48 -18.93
N ASN A 281 -13.30 -0.57 -19.08
CA ASN A 281 -14.27 -0.70 -20.17
C ASN A 281 -15.66 -0.14 -19.82
N ALA A 282 -15.99 0.03 -18.54
CA ALA A 282 -17.05 0.90 -18.06
C ALA A 282 -16.54 2.36 -18.00
N ARG A 283 -15.97 2.84 -19.10
CA ARG A 283 -16.01 4.26 -19.43
C ARG A 283 -17.43 4.47 -19.96
N PRO A 284 -18.39 4.90 -19.16
CA PRO A 284 -19.70 5.20 -19.70
C PRO A 284 -19.47 6.29 -20.72
N ASN A 285 -19.61 5.96 -21.99
CA ASN A 285 -19.39 6.86 -23.14
C ASN A 285 -17.93 7.33 -23.38
N GLY A 286 -16.89 6.57 -23.00
CA GLY A 286 -15.50 6.81 -23.43
C GLY A 286 -14.75 7.97 -22.74
N VAL A 287 -15.32 8.63 -21.72
CA VAL A 287 -14.69 9.78 -21.03
C VAL A 287 -13.94 9.30 -19.78
N ASP A 288 -12.63 9.52 -19.75
CA ASP A 288 -11.82 9.34 -18.54
C ASP A 288 -11.86 10.61 -17.67
N VAL A 289 -12.76 10.63 -16.68
CA VAL A 289 -12.98 11.79 -15.81
C VAL A 289 -11.72 12.17 -15.02
N ARG A 290 -10.83 11.22 -14.70
CA ARG A 290 -9.58 11.52 -13.98
C ARG A 290 -8.58 12.23 -14.89
N ALA A 291 -8.43 11.76 -16.12
CA ALA A 291 -7.60 12.42 -17.11
C ALA A 291 -8.18 13.81 -17.49
N LEU A 292 -9.50 13.92 -17.52
CA LEU A 292 -10.20 15.16 -17.83
C LEU A 292 -9.95 16.25 -16.77
N ILE A 293 -9.97 15.91 -15.47
CA ILE A 293 -9.80 16.87 -14.37
C ILE A 293 -8.32 17.20 -14.08
N ALA A 294 -7.38 16.36 -14.49
CA ALA A 294 -5.96 16.53 -14.17
C ALA A 294 -5.39 17.93 -14.48
N PRO A 295 -5.71 18.60 -15.60
CA PRO A 295 -5.22 19.95 -15.87
C PRO A 295 -5.71 20.99 -14.87
N VAL A 296 -6.92 20.83 -14.32
CA VAL A 296 -7.49 21.74 -13.31
C VAL A 296 -6.81 21.54 -11.96
N LEU A 297 -6.31 20.34 -11.66
CA LEU A 297 -5.65 20.02 -10.39
C LEU A 297 -4.14 20.31 -10.39
N ASN A 298 -3.61 20.86 -11.49
CA ASN A 298 -2.19 21.22 -11.57
C ASN A 298 -1.89 22.43 -10.67
N LYS A 299 -1.03 22.24 -9.68
CA LYS A 299 -0.62 23.30 -8.72
C LYS A 299 0.24 24.40 -9.34
N GLU A 300 0.84 24.14 -10.49
CA GLU A 300 1.70 25.08 -11.22
C GLU A 300 0.91 25.89 -12.27
N ALA A 301 -0.36 25.57 -12.50
CA ALA A 301 -1.20 26.27 -13.46
C ALA A 301 -1.69 27.60 -12.87
N ASN A 302 -1.70 28.66 -13.72
CA ASN A 302 -2.31 29.92 -13.35
C ASN A 302 -3.85 29.86 -13.50
N ASP A 303 -4.54 30.88 -12.98
CA ASP A 303 -6.01 30.90 -12.93
C ASP A 303 -6.63 30.86 -14.34
N GLU A 304 -6.03 31.50 -15.32
CA GLU A 304 -6.51 31.49 -16.71
C GLU A 304 -6.43 30.09 -17.34
N GLN A 305 -5.32 29.37 -17.09
CA GLN A 305 -5.14 28.01 -17.55
C GLN A 305 -6.15 27.04 -16.89
N ILE A 306 -6.42 27.25 -15.62
CA ILE A 306 -7.41 26.47 -14.86
C ILE A 306 -8.81 26.74 -15.40
N ASP A 307 -9.20 28.00 -15.59
CA ASP A 307 -10.51 28.38 -16.13
C ASP A 307 -10.73 27.85 -17.54
N ASN A 308 -9.72 27.92 -18.39
CA ASN A 308 -9.77 27.38 -19.75
C ASN A 308 -9.89 25.82 -19.74
N ALA A 309 -9.23 25.15 -18.81
CA ALA A 309 -9.39 23.72 -18.62
C ALA A 309 -10.80 23.39 -18.09
N ALA A 310 -11.29 24.13 -17.12
CA ALA A 310 -12.62 23.95 -16.54
C ALA A 310 -13.74 24.18 -17.56
N LYS A 311 -13.65 25.20 -18.43
CA LYS A 311 -14.60 25.42 -19.52
C LYS A 311 -14.68 24.22 -20.48
N ARG A 312 -13.53 23.62 -20.83
CA ARG A 312 -13.49 22.41 -21.68
C ARG A 312 -14.16 21.23 -21.00
N ILE A 313 -13.96 21.11 -19.69
CA ILE A 313 -14.62 20.08 -18.88
C ILE A 313 -16.12 20.30 -18.86
N ASP A 314 -16.58 21.51 -18.59
CA ASP A 314 -18.02 21.84 -18.55
C ASP A 314 -18.73 21.42 -19.86
N VAL A 315 -18.14 21.70 -21.02
CA VAL A 315 -18.67 21.27 -22.33
C VAL A 315 -18.81 19.74 -22.45
N VAL A 316 -17.85 19.00 -21.89
CA VAL A 316 -17.91 17.53 -21.88
C VAL A 316 -18.99 17.03 -20.93
N LEU A 317 -19.12 17.64 -19.76
CA LEU A 317 -20.09 17.27 -18.75
C LEU A 317 -21.54 17.54 -19.18
N GLU A 318 -21.78 18.62 -19.89
CA GLU A 318 -23.11 18.93 -20.47
C GLU A 318 -23.59 17.82 -21.41
N LYS A 319 -22.67 17.27 -22.21
CA LYS A 319 -22.96 16.22 -23.19
C LYS A 319 -22.96 14.81 -22.59
N ASN A 320 -22.38 14.63 -21.40
CA ASN A 320 -22.20 13.32 -20.78
C ASN A 320 -22.62 13.32 -19.31
N LYS A 321 -23.91 13.05 -19.05
CA LYS A 321 -24.50 13.03 -17.71
C LYS A 321 -23.81 12.04 -16.77
N VAL A 322 -23.27 10.93 -17.29
CA VAL A 322 -22.59 9.93 -16.46
C VAL A 322 -21.23 10.44 -16.01
N ALA A 323 -20.46 11.06 -16.92
CA ALA A 323 -19.20 11.71 -16.56
C ALA A 323 -19.44 12.87 -15.58
N ALA A 324 -20.54 13.63 -15.74
CA ALA A 324 -20.93 14.68 -14.83
C ALA A 324 -21.21 14.15 -13.41
N ALA A 325 -22.02 13.10 -13.27
CA ALA A 325 -22.32 12.46 -11.98
C ALA A 325 -21.04 11.88 -11.34
N GLN A 326 -20.16 11.29 -12.14
CA GLN A 326 -18.90 10.74 -11.66
C GLN A 326 -17.96 11.85 -11.15
N LEU A 327 -17.82 12.95 -11.88
CA LEU A 327 -17.02 14.11 -11.45
C LEU A 327 -17.60 14.74 -10.19
N GLY A 328 -18.91 14.95 -10.15
CA GLY A 328 -19.59 15.47 -8.97
C GLY A 328 -19.36 14.62 -7.72
N SER A 329 -19.43 13.29 -7.85
CA SER A 329 -19.15 12.36 -6.76
C SER A 329 -17.68 12.40 -6.30
N ILE A 330 -16.74 12.58 -7.23
CA ILE A 330 -15.31 12.72 -6.91
C ILE A 330 -15.10 14.03 -6.15
N ALA A 331 -15.58 15.15 -6.70
CA ALA A 331 -15.44 16.47 -6.11
C ALA A 331 -16.09 16.56 -4.71
N LYS A 332 -17.31 16.02 -4.55
CA LYS A 332 -17.97 15.93 -3.26
C LYS A 332 -17.15 15.13 -2.24
N ARG A 333 -16.59 14.00 -2.61
CA ARG A 333 -15.77 13.17 -1.71
C ARG A 333 -14.50 13.88 -1.26
N ILE A 334 -13.87 14.65 -2.15
CA ILE A 334 -12.70 15.48 -1.82
C ILE A 334 -13.08 16.54 -0.78
N ILE A 335 -14.20 17.21 -0.96
CA ILE A 335 -14.71 18.23 -0.02
C ILE A 335 -15.08 17.60 1.32
N ASP A 336 -15.87 16.53 1.32
CA ASP A 336 -16.33 15.84 2.53
C ASP A 336 -15.18 15.23 3.35
N SER A 337 -14.03 14.94 2.70
CA SER A 337 -12.84 14.43 3.40
C SER A 337 -12.05 15.50 4.16
N GLY A 338 -12.37 16.78 4.02
CA GLY A 338 -11.63 17.89 4.61
C GLY A 338 -10.25 18.16 3.99
N ASN A 339 -9.90 17.45 2.92
CA ASN A 339 -8.56 17.53 2.30
C ASN A 339 -8.51 18.39 1.03
N LEU A 340 -9.46 19.31 0.86
CA LEU A 340 -9.61 20.12 -0.35
C LEU A 340 -8.34 20.93 -0.68
N SER A 341 -7.64 21.44 0.33
CA SER A 341 -6.38 22.18 0.21
C SER A 341 -5.24 21.40 -0.46
N ASN A 342 -5.33 20.08 -0.52
CA ASN A 342 -4.34 19.22 -1.18
C ASN A 342 -4.51 19.17 -2.71
N TYR A 343 -5.63 19.69 -3.24
CA TYR A 343 -6.03 19.56 -4.64
C TYR A 343 -5.95 20.90 -5.38
N GLY A 344 -4.87 21.09 -6.14
CA GLY A 344 -4.66 22.25 -7.01
C GLY A 344 -4.48 23.57 -6.25
N THR A 345 -4.84 24.67 -6.91
CA THR A 345 -4.84 26.04 -6.38
C THR A 345 -6.23 26.40 -5.81
N GLU A 346 -6.37 27.60 -5.23
CA GLU A 346 -7.69 28.09 -4.80
C GLU A 346 -8.69 28.16 -5.97
N ARG A 347 -8.22 28.49 -7.17
CA ARG A 347 -9.05 28.48 -8.37
C ARG A 347 -9.53 27.09 -8.75
N SER A 348 -8.67 26.10 -8.59
CA SER A 348 -9.01 24.68 -8.77
C SER A 348 -10.09 24.22 -7.78
N GLN A 349 -9.95 24.63 -6.51
CA GLN A 349 -10.88 24.30 -5.45
C GLN A 349 -12.26 24.92 -5.69
N TYR A 350 -12.30 26.15 -6.22
CA TYR A 350 -13.53 26.79 -6.67
C TYR A 350 -14.27 25.93 -7.70
N HIS A 351 -13.60 25.42 -8.72
CA HIS A 351 -14.21 24.56 -9.72
C HIS A 351 -14.66 23.21 -9.15
N LEU A 352 -13.91 22.63 -8.22
CA LEU A 352 -14.34 21.43 -7.51
C LEU A 352 -15.63 21.66 -6.72
N PHE A 353 -15.75 22.78 -6.01
CA PHE A 353 -17.00 23.17 -5.34
C PHE A 353 -18.17 23.33 -6.31
N LYS A 354 -17.92 24.02 -7.44
CA LYS A 354 -18.92 24.20 -8.49
C LYS A 354 -19.46 22.84 -8.98
N TRP A 355 -18.58 21.93 -9.34
CA TRP A 355 -18.99 20.61 -9.84
C TRP A 355 -19.62 19.70 -8.79
N ALA A 356 -19.15 19.75 -7.55
CA ALA A 356 -19.80 19.06 -6.46
C ALA A 356 -21.24 19.54 -6.23
N LYS A 357 -21.46 20.86 -6.30
CA LYS A 357 -22.81 21.47 -6.15
C LYS A 357 -23.72 21.11 -7.31
N LEU A 358 -23.21 21.15 -8.56
CA LEU A 358 -24.01 20.92 -9.76
C LEU A 358 -24.31 19.44 -10.01
N TYR A 359 -23.37 18.55 -9.69
CA TYR A 359 -23.41 17.14 -10.11
C TYR A 359 -23.26 16.15 -8.95
N GLY A 360 -22.97 16.62 -7.72
CA GLY A 360 -22.70 15.75 -6.56
C GLY A 360 -23.96 15.16 -5.88
N VAL A 361 -25.14 15.47 -6.38
CA VAL A 361 -26.43 15.02 -5.82
C VAL A 361 -27.21 14.29 -6.92
N THR A 362 -26.90 13.03 -7.17
CA THR A 362 -27.88 12.08 -7.69
C THR A 362 -27.55 10.69 -7.17
N LYS A 363 -28.38 10.19 -6.23
CA LYS A 363 -28.58 8.76 -6.08
C LYS A 363 -28.89 8.20 -7.47
N PRO A 364 -28.26 7.10 -7.91
CA PRO A 364 -28.77 6.39 -9.08
C PRO A 364 -30.21 5.99 -8.77
N ALA A 365 -31.14 6.37 -9.62
CA ALA A 365 -32.48 5.84 -9.60
C ALA A 365 -32.36 4.32 -9.69
N THR A 366 -32.70 3.62 -8.63
CA THR A 366 -32.99 2.19 -8.66
C THR A 366 -34.18 2.02 -9.59
N GLU A 367 -33.95 1.36 -10.73
CA GLU A 367 -35.02 0.79 -11.56
C GLU A 367 -35.78 -0.26 -10.76
N THR A 368 -36.75 0.19 -9.97
CA THR A 368 -37.73 -0.71 -9.31
C THR A 368 -39.02 0.05 -9.05
N GLU A 369 -39.61 0.62 -10.11
CA GLU A 369 -41.02 1.08 -10.10
C GLU A 369 -41.59 1.11 -11.52
N ALA A 370 -41.48 0.01 -12.25
CA ALA A 370 -42.18 -0.14 -13.52
C ALA A 370 -42.76 -1.55 -13.74
N GLN A 371 -43.26 -2.15 -12.66
CA GLN A 371 -44.15 -3.34 -12.80
C GLN A 371 -45.17 -3.36 -11.66
N GLN A 372 -46.06 -2.37 -11.65
CA GLN A 372 -47.40 -2.48 -11.05
C GLN A 372 -48.29 -1.39 -11.64
N LYS A 373 -48.83 -1.66 -12.83
CA LYS A 373 -50.16 -1.27 -13.26
C LYS A 373 -50.64 -2.19 -14.36
#